data_5afa805571453a1366c6efd5d15fd15a
#
_entry.id   5afa805571453a1366c6efd5d15fd15a
#
_cell.length_a   1.000
_cell.length_b   1.000
_cell.length_c   1.000
_cell.angle_alpha   90.00
_cell.angle_beta   90.00
_cell.angle_gamma   90.00
#
_symmetry.space_group_name_H-M   'P 1'
#
loop_
_entity.id
_entity.type
_entity.pdbx_description
1 polymer ?
#
loop_
_entity_poly.entity_id
_entity_poly.type
_entity_poly.pdbx_seq_one_letter_code
_entity_poly.pdbx_strand_id
1 'polypeptide(L)'
;MFSTLTRGVQTIPERTRARGPCHTGLMQRRVAHRLRQVGNVVNLSTPLGLAVAAAGRARFRRGPRGLVLAERYRPRFPRAGAFTIGNVVVTGRTVAELESSAPGTTDHEDAHAWQYLATLGLPFLPLYGVACLWSWLRTGDWASRNVFERQAGLPAGGYHEHPADWTGWRSIRSRIGRKT
;
A
#
# COMPACT_ATOMS: atom_id res chain seq x y z
N MET A 1 11.29 35.81 73.53
CA MET A 1 10.85 34.55 72.89
C MET A 1 10.87 34.80 71.39
N PHE A 2 12.03 34.55 70.77
CA PHE A 2 12.28 34.84 69.34
C PHE A 2 12.19 33.55 68.57
N SER A 3 11.21 33.45 67.60
CA SER A 3 11.02 32.33 66.77
C SER A 3 11.71 32.57 65.39
N THR A 4 12.73 31.81 65.07
CA THR A 4 13.54 31.93 63.87
C THR A 4 12.84 31.19 62.73
N LEU A 5 12.39 31.93 61.72
CA LEU A 5 11.85 31.37 60.48
C LEU A 5 13.01 31.03 59.54
N THR A 6 13.32 29.74 59.37
CA THR A 6 14.21 29.21 58.33
C THR A 6 13.47 29.12 57.01
N ARG A 7 13.85 29.96 56.03
CA ARG A 7 13.41 29.84 54.62
C ARG A 7 14.13 28.66 53.97
N GLY A 8 13.36 27.62 53.63
CA GLY A 8 13.83 26.54 52.79
C GLY A 8 13.99 27.04 51.35
N VAL A 9 15.23 26.92 50.83
CA VAL A 9 15.55 27.16 49.44
C VAL A 9 15.06 25.93 48.65
N GLN A 10 14.00 26.09 47.86
CA GLN A 10 13.55 25.10 46.90
C GLN A 10 14.50 25.12 45.70
N THR A 11 15.29 24.09 45.55
CA THR A 11 16.07 23.81 44.32
C THR A 11 15.12 23.37 43.24
N ILE A 12 15.03 24.17 42.19
CA ILE A 12 14.27 23.84 40.96
C ILE A 12 15.03 22.70 40.24
N PRO A 13 14.42 21.54 39.98
CA PRO A 13 15.09 20.49 39.22
C PRO A 13 15.32 20.98 37.79
N GLU A 14 16.56 20.98 37.39
CA GLU A 14 17.02 21.23 36.03
C GLU A 14 16.31 20.27 35.07
N ARG A 15 15.39 20.80 34.22
CA ARG A 15 14.73 20.05 33.18
C ARG A 15 15.81 19.63 32.19
N THR A 16 16.30 18.42 32.31
CA THR A 16 17.08 17.74 31.30
C THR A 16 16.23 17.69 30.02
N ARG A 17 16.52 18.55 29.06
CA ARG A 17 15.95 18.50 27.72
C ARG A 17 16.39 17.19 27.08
N ALA A 18 15.60 16.16 27.24
CA ALA A 18 15.70 14.95 26.44
C ALA A 18 15.56 15.37 24.97
N ARG A 19 16.69 15.44 24.25
CA ARG A 19 16.71 15.58 22.80
C ARG A 19 16.08 14.31 22.23
N GLY A 20 14.81 14.42 21.84
CA GLY A 20 14.05 13.30 21.35
C GLY A 20 14.63 12.69 20.07
N PRO A 21 14.47 11.37 19.85
CA PRO A 21 14.95 10.61 18.67
C PRO A 21 14.17 10.93 17.38
N CYS A 22 13.42 12.05 17.32
CA CYS A 22 12.45 12.32 16.27
C CYS A 22 13.07 12.72 14.91
N HIS A 23 14.25 13.33 14.87
CA HIS A 23 14.84 13.84 13.63
C HIS A 23 15.51 12.76 12.77
N THR A 24 16.16 11.78 13.37
CA THR A 24 16.82 10.68 12.66
C THR A 24 15.83 9.76 11.97
N GLY A 25 14.73 9.43 12.59
CA GLY A 25 13.69 8.56 12.00
C GLY A 25 12.97 9.16 10.78
N LEU A 26 12.70 10.47 10.79
CA LEU A 26 12.09 11.16 9.67
C LEU A 26 13.03 11.25 8.46
N MET A 27 14.32 11.51 8.70
CA MET A 27 15.32 11.57 7.64
C MET A 27 15.52 10.19 7.01
N GLN A 28 15.60 9.14 7.81
CA GLN A 28 15.74 7.76 7.34
C GLN A 28 14.55 7.31 6.50
N ARG A 29 13.31 7.64 6.91
CA ARG A 29 12.11 7.36 6.11
C ARG A 29 12.11 8.08 4.76
N ARG A 30 12.54 9.34 4.71
CA ARG A 30 12.66 10.11 3.45
C ARG A 30 13.67 9.49 2.51
N VAL A 31 14.81 9.04 3.01
CA VAL A 31 15.84 8.35 2.20
C VAL A 31 15.29 7.04 1.64
N ALA A 32 14.64 6.22 2.47
CA ALA A 32 14.03 4.97 2.04
C ALA A 32 13.01 5.17 0.91
N HIS A 33 12.10 6.16 1.05
CA HIS A 33 11.14 6.45 -0.03
C HIS A 33 11.82 6.94 -1.32
N ARG A 34 12.92 7.70 -1.24
CA ARG A 34 13.68 8.10 -2.42
C ARG A 34 14.34 6.90 -3.10
N LEU A 35 14.94 5.98 -2.33
CA LEU A 35 15.52 4.75 -2.87
C LEU A 35 14.46 3.91 -3.58
N ARG A 36 13.26 3.75 -3.00
CA ARG A 36 12.15 3.08 -3.67
C ARG A 36 11.78 3.77 -4.98
N GLN A 37 11.65 5.10 -4.98
CA GLN A 37 11.30 5.86 -6.19
C GLN A 37 12.31 5.61 -7.30
N VAL A 38 13.60 5.76 -7.01
CA VAL A 38 14.68 5.53 -7.97
C VAL A 38 14.69 4.07 -8.43
N GLY A 39 14.62 3.11 -7.51
CA GLY A 39 14.61 1.69 -7.82
C GLY A 39 13.45 1.30 -8.76
N ASN A 40 12.24 1.82 -8.51
CA ASN A 40 11.08 1.56 -9.37
C ASN A 40 11.12 2.30 -10.73
N VAL A 41 11.93 3.34 -10.86
CA VAL A 41 12.24 3.93 -12.18
C VAL A 41 13.24 3.05 -12.93
N VAL A 42 14.34 2.66 -12.27
CA VAL A 42 15.42 1.85 -12.87
C VAL A 42 14.93 0.46 -13.29
N ASN A 43 14.08 -0.19 -12.48
CA ASN A 43 13.50 -1.50 -12.80
C ASN A 43 12.31 -1.44 -13.77
N LEU A 44 12.05 -0.28 -14.37
CA LEU A 44 11.03 0.01 -15.39
C LEU A 44 9.56 -0.10 -14.91
N SER A 45 9.29 -0.40 -13.66
CA SER A 45 7.91 -0.50 -13.19
C SER A 45 7.21 0.87 -13.18
N THR A 46 7.88 1.95 -12.74
CA THR A 46 7.30 3.30 -12.80
C THR A 46 7.09 3.79 -14.23
N PRO A 47 8.04 3.66 -15.18
CA PRO A 47 7.79 3.95 -16.60
C PRO A 47 6.58 3.20 -17.17
N LEU A 48 6.44 1.91 -16.88
CA LEU A 48 5.27 1.12 -17.29
C LEU A 48 3.98 1.69 -16.69
N GLY A 49 3.97 2.01 -15.39
CA GLY A 49 2.81 2.60 -14.71
C GLY A 49 2.39 3.93 -15.34
N LEU A 50 3.35 4.79 -15.67
CA LEU A 50 3.07 6.06 -16.36
C LEU A 50 2.49 5.82 -17.76
N ALA A 51 3.03 4.86 -18.52
CA ALA A 51 2.54 4.53 -19.85
C ALA A 51 1.10 3.98 -19.80
N VAL A 52 0.80 3.06 -18.88
CA VAL A 52 -0.55 2.51 -18.67
C VAL A 52 -1.53 3.60 -18.27
N ALA A 53 -1.16 4.47 -17.34
CA ALA A 53 -2.01 5.56 -16.90
C ALA A 53 -2.29 6.58 -18.01
N ALA A 54 -1.26 6.93 -18.80
CA ALA A 54 -1.38 7.83 -19.96
C ALA A 54 -2.27 7.24 -21.05
N ALA A 55 -2.09 5.96 -21.39
CA ALA A 55 -2.94 5.23 -22.33
C ALA A 55 -4.41 5.22 -21.89
N GLY A 56 -4.65 5.12 -20.56
CA GLY A 56 -5.98 5.22 -19.96
C GLY A 56 -6.50 6.64 -19.77
N ARG A 57 -5.76 7.66 -20.26
CA ARG A 57 -6.12 9.09 -20.18
C ARG A 57 -6.33 9.59 -18.75
N ALA A 58 -5.57 9.04 -17.79
CA ALA A 58 -5.60 9.46 -16.42
C ALA A 58 -5.02 10.88 -16.23
N ARG A 59 -5.43 11.56 -15.16
CA ARG A 59 -4.90 12.86 -14.76
C ARG A 59 -3.83 12.65 -13.70
N PHE A 60 -2.61 13.14 -13.95
CA PHE A 60 -1.49 12.95 -13.05
C PHE A 60 -1.44 14.02 -11.96
N ARG A 61 -1.19 13.60 -10.72
CA ARG A 61 -0.94 14.46 -9.56
C ARG A 61 0.21 13.88 -8.73
N ARG A 62 0.88 14.75 -7.96
CA ARG A 62 1.87 14.30 -6.98
C ARG A 62 1.15 13.76 -5.74
N GLY A 63 1.51 12.56 -5.34
CA GLY A 63 1.05 11.91 -4.11
C GLY A 63 2.05 12.02 -2.96
N PRO A 64 1.68 11.51 -1.78
CA PRO A 64 2.57 11.42 -0.63
C PRO A 64 3.72 10.44 -0.92
N ARG A 65 4.80 10.53 -0.16
CA ARG A 65 5.95 9.60 -0.19
C ARG A 65 6.53 9.34 -1.59
N GLY A 66 6.32 10.28 -2.53
CA GLY A 66 6.80 10.20 -3.91
C GLY A 66 6.00 9.26 -4.81
N LEU A 67 4.78 8.94 -4.45
CA LEU A 67 3.81 8.33 -5.36
C LEU A 67 3.37 9.32 -6.42
N VAL A 68 3.00 8.81 -7.58
CA VAL A 68 2.30 9.53 -8.64
C VAL A 68 0.86 9.04 -8.64
N LEU A 69 -0.08 9.93 -8.46
CA LEU A 69 -1.50 9.62 -8.49
C LEU A 69 -2.03 9.83 -9.91
N ALA A 70 -2.55 8.79 -10.52
CA ALA A 70 -3.15 8.79 -11.85
C ALA A 70 -4.65 8.58 -11.73
N GLU A 71 -5.38 9.69 -11.61
CA GLU A 71 -6.82 9.75 -11.34
C GLU A 71 -7.66 9.77 -12.62
N ARG A 72 -8.95 9.39 -12.54
CA ARG A 72 -9.90 9.40 -13.65
C ARG A 72 -9.46 8.51 -14.82
N TYR A 73 -8.80 7.39 -14.51
CA TYR A 73 -8.45 6.35 -15.48
C TYR A 73 -9.72 5.78 -16.13
N ARG A 74 -9.80 5.78 -17.46
CA ARG A 74 -11.04 5.47 -18.19
C ARG A 74 -11.30 3.98 -18.41
N PRO A 75 -10.26 3.13 -18.67
CA PRO A 75 -10.49 1.71 -18.85
C PRO A 75 -11.11 1.06 -17.60
N ARG A 76 -11.96 0.05 -17.83
CA ARG A 76 -12.62 -0.70 -16.76
C ARG A 76 -11.82 -1.92 -16.29
N PHE A 77 -10.60 -2.04 -16.72
CA PHE A 77 -9.69 -3.12 -16.33
C PHE A 77 -8.37 -2.53 -15.82
N PRO A 78 -7.82 -3.08 -14.72
CA PRO A 78 -8.39 -4.10 -13.83
C PRO A 78 -9.64 -3.59 -13.07
N ARG A 79 -10.52 -4.52 -12.65
CA ARG A 79 -11.74 -4.20 -11.89
C ARG A 79 -11.45 -3.96 -10.40
N ALA A 80 -10.49 -3.12 -10.10
CA ALA A 80 -10.11 -2.71 -8.75
C ALA A 80 -10.50 -1.24 -8.52
N GLY A 81 -10.66 -0.84 -7.26
CA GLY A 81 -10.86 0.56 -6.90
C GLY A 81 -9.66 1.42 -7.27
N ALA A 82 -8.47 0.88 -6.99
CA ALA A 82 -7.18 1.38 -7.44
C ALA A 82 -6.25 0.19 -7.76
N PHE A 83 -5.12 0.47 -8.40
CA PHE A 83 -4.01 -0.47 -8.55
C PHE A 83 -2.70 0.30 -8.71
N THR A 84 -1.61 -0.30 -8.28
CA THR A 84 -0.28 0.30 -8.34
C THR A 84 0.62 -0.42 -9.36
N ILE A 85 1.36 0.36 -10.16
CA ILE A 85 2.48 -0.13 -10.98
C ILE A 85 3.70 0.74 -10.68
N GLY A 86 4.71 0.17 -10.04
CA GLY A 86 5.88 0.89 -9.57
C GLY A 86 5.51 1.96 -8.52
N ASN A 87 5.74 3.24 -8.83
CA ASN A 87 5.33 4.35 -7.96
C ASN A 87 4.03 5.02 -8.42
N VAL A 88 3.29 4.44 -9.38
CA VAL A 88 2.09 5.04 -9.97
C VAL A 88 0.84 4.33 -9.46
N VAL A 89 0.03 5.06 -8.70
CA VAL A 89 -1.30 4.63 -8.22
C VAL A 89 -2.33 5.05 -9.25
N VAL A 90 -3.02 4.10 -9.84
CA VAL A 90 -4.00 4.33 -10.91
C VAL A 90 -5.40 4.04 -10.39
N THR A 91 -6.33 4.97 -10.62
CA THR A 91 -7.73 4.82 -10.22
C THR A 91 -8.70 5.49 -11.19
N GLY A 92 -9.86 4.90 -11.39
CA GLY A 92 -10.96 5.52 -12.14
C GLY A 92 -11.65 6.66 -11.38
N ARG A 93 -11.40 6.80 -10.09
CA ARG A 93 -11.92 7.84 -9.17
C ARG A 93 -10.85 8.89 -8.89
N THR A 94 -11.08 9.76 -7.94
CA THR A 94 -10.01 10.52 -7.27
C THR A 94 -9.52 9.75 -6.03
N VAL A 95 -8.29 10.00 -5.61
CA VAL A 95 -7.76 9.37 -4.37
C VAL A 95 -8.56 9.84 -3.14
N ALA A 96 -9.06 11.07 -3.14
CA ALA A 96 -9.93 11.56 -2.06
C ALA A 96 -11.25 10.76 -1.98
N GLU A 97 -11.86 10.43 -3.11
CA GLU A 97 -13.06 9.58 -3.15
C GLU A 97 -12.77 8.14 -2.70
N LEU A 98 -11.58 7.61 -2.99
CA LEU A 98 -11.14 6.29 -2.50
C LEU A 98 -10.93 6.29 -0.98
N GLU A 99 -10.16 7.24 -0.46
CA GLU A 99 -9.90 7.37 0.98
C GLU A 99 -11.19 7.56 1.79
N SER A 100 -12.20 8.24 1.23
CA SER A 100 -13.50 8.38 1.89
C SER A 100 -14.30 7.07 1.96
N SER A 101 -14.12 6.17 0.98
CA SER A 101 -14.84 4.88 0.90
C SER A 101 -14.05 3.71 1.53
N ALA A 102 -12.73 3.77 1.50
CA ALA A 102 -11.82 2.79 2.09
C ALA A 102 -10.61 3.53 2.69
N PRO A 103 -10.70 3.95 3.95
CA PRO A 103 -9.61 4.65 4.63
C PRO A 103 -8.34 3.81 4.68
N GLY A 104 -7.20 4.43 4.37
CA GLY A 104 -5.91 3.76 4.29
C GLY A 104 -5.56 3.22 2.91
N THR A 105 -6.39 3.46 1.88
CA THR A 105 -6.11 3.02 0.50
C THR A 105 -4.74 3.52 0.02
N THR A 106 -4.35 4.77 0.33
CA THR A 106 -3.03 5.30 -0.07
C THR A 106 -1.88 4.52 0.58
N ASP A 107 -2.03 4.07 1.82
CA ASP A 107 -1.02 3.25 2.51
C ASP A 107 -0.94 1.85 1.92
N HIS A 108 -2.09 1.26 1.55
CA HIS A 108 -2.19 0.00 0.84
C HIS A 108 -1.47 0.06 -0.52
N GLU A 109 -1.73 1.07 -1.32
CA GLU A 109 -1.07 1.27 -2.62
C GLU A 109 0.43 1.57 -2.47
N ASP A 110 0.83 2.28 -1.40
CA ASP A 110 2.25 2.49 -1.09
C ASP A 110 2.97 1.17 -0.79
N ALA A 111 2.31 0.22 -0.10
CA ALA A 111 2.86 -1.11 0.14
C ALA A 111 3.12 -1.86 -1.18
N HIS A 112 2.21 -1.81 -2.16
CA HIS A 112 2.43 -2.38 -3.49
C HIS A 112 3.64 -1.75 -4.20
N ALA A 113 3.85 -0.44 -4.06
CA ALA A 113 5.04 0.21 -4.62
C ALA A 113 6.35 -0.33 -4.00
N TRP A 114 6.35 -0.68 -2.71
CA TRP A 114 7.48 -1.36 -2.06
C TRP A 114 7.65 -2.80 -2.54
N GLN A 115 6.56 -3.52 -2.78
CA GLN A 115 6.59 -4.88 -3.31
C GLN A 115 7.19 -4.93 -4.72
N TYR A 116 6.92 -3.92 -5.58
CA TYR A 116 7.61 -3.77 -6.87
C TYR A 116 9.12 -3.65 -6.70
N LEU A 117 9.59 -2.82 -5.76
CA LEU A 117 11.03 -2.71 -5.48
C LEU A 117 11.62 -4.04 -4.99
N ALA A 118 10.95 -4.68 -4.02
CA ALA A 118 11.42 -5.93 -3.39
C ALA A 118 11.49 -7.10 -4.38
N THR A 119 10.63 -7.11 -5.41
CA THR A 119 10.60 -8.13 -6.46
C THR A 119 11.34 -7.72 -7.74
N LEU A 120 12.19 -6.68 -7.65
CA LEU A 120 12.98 -6.17 -8.77
C LEU A 120 12.14 -5.65 -9.95
N GLY A 121 10.92 -5.18 -9.70
CA GLY A 121 10.07 -4.50 -10.67
C GLY A 121 9.07 -5.41 -11.36
N LEU A 122 9.18 -5.57 -12.68
CA LEU A 122 8.18 -6.27 -13.50
C LEU A 122 7.91 -7.73 -13.11
N PRO A 123 8.83 -8.51 -12.54
CA PRO A 123 8.53 -9.83 -11.99
C PRO A 123 7.42 -9.85 -10.93
N PHE A 124 7.13 -8.71 -10.29
CA PHE A 124 5.96 -8.58 -9.40
C PHE A 124 4.65 -9.01 -10.08
N LEU A 125 4.45 -8.63 -11.34
CA LEU A 125 3.19 -8.88 -12.06
C LEU A 125 2.84 -10.38 -12.17
N PRO A 126 3.71 -11.26 -12.68
CA PRO A 126 3.42 -12.69 -12.71
C PRO A 126 3.34 -13.29 -11.28
N LEU A 127 4.17 -12.87 -10.34
CA LEU A 127 4.09 -13.32 -8.93
C LEU A 127 2.76 -12.96 -8.29
N TYR A 128 2.29 -11.73 -8.50
CA TYR A 128 0.99 -11.26 -8.03
C TYR A 128 -0.15 -12.08 -8.70
N GLY A 129 -0.05 -12.33 -10.00
CA GLY A 129 -1.03 -13.16 -10.72
C GLY A 129 -1.12 -14.58 -10.15
N VAL A 130 0.01 -15.22 -9.85
CA VAL A 130 0.05 -16.54 -9.19
C VAL A 130 -0.58 -16.48 -7.80
N ALA A 131 -0.28 -15.44 -7.01
CA ALA A 131 -0.86 -15.25 -5.68
C ALA A 131 -2.38 -15.00 -5.75
N CYS A 132 -2.87 -14.27 -6.75
CA CYS A 132 -4.29 -14.12 -7.05
C CYS A 132 -4.95 -15.46 -7.35
N LEU A 133 -4.37 -16.24 -8.26
CA LEU A 133 -4.89 -17.57 -8.63
C LEU A 133 -4.95 -18.51 -7.42
N TRP A 134 -3.89 -18.53 -6.61
CA TRP A 134 -3.85 -19.29 -5.36
C TRP A 134 -4.97 -18.88 -4.42
N SER A 135 -5.14 -17.56 -4.20
CA SER A 135 -6.22 -17.03 -3.38
C SER A 135 -7.58 -17.47 -3.88
N TRP A 136 -7.82 -17.32 -5.19
CA TRP A 136 -9.08 -17.71 -5.80
C TRP A 136 -9.37 -19.21 -5.69
N LEU A 137 -8.40 -20.08 -5.91
CA LEU A 137 -8.56 -21.53 -5.74
C LEU A 137 -8.97 -21.89 -4.31
N ARG A 138 -8.38 -21.21 -3.33
CA ARG A 138 -8.60 -21.47 -1.91
C ARG A 138 -9.91 -20.91 -1.38
N THR A 139 -10.37 -19.76 -1.86
CA THR A 139 -11.45 -18.98 -1.25
C THR A 139 -12.55 -18.57 -2.22
N GLY A 140 -12.35 -18.70 -3.53
CA GLY A 140 -13.21 -18.08 -4.55
C GLY A 140 -13.01 -16.57 -4.71
N ASP A 141 -12.09 -15.96 -3.95
CA ASP A 141 -11.78 -14.53 -3.98
C ASP A 141 -10.29 -14.29 -4.30
N TRP A 142 -9.99 -13.23 -5.07
CA TRP A 142 -8.63 -12.97 -5.60
C TRP A 142 -7.65 -12.38 -4.57
N ALA A 143 -8.16 -11.77 -3.48
CA ALA A 143 -7.37 -11.04 -2.50
C ALA A 143 -7.16 -11.80 -1.18
N SER A 144 -8.16 -12.53 -0.70
CA SER A 144 -8.22 -13.07 0.67
C SER A 144 -7.01 -13.90 1.11
N ARG A 145 -6.38 -14.66 0.20
CA ARG A 145 -5.16 -15.46 0.44
C ARG A 145 -4.00 -15.04 -0.44
N ASN A 146 -4.12 -13.92 -1.14
CA ASN A 146 -3.01 -13.30 -1.84
C ASN A 146 -2.04 -12.71 -0.82
N VAL A 147 -0.80 -13.19 -0.81
CA VAL A 147 0.23 -12.78 0.15
C VAL A 147 0.52 -11.28 0.04
N PHE A 148 0.49 -10.72 -1.16
CA PHE A 148 0.78 -9.30 -1.40
C PHE A 148 -0.33 -8.40 -0.87
N GLU A 149 -1.61 -8.78 -1.07
CA GLU A 149 -2.76 -8.08 -0.54
C GLU A 149 -2.80 -8.13 0.99
N ARG A 150 -2.48 -9.29 1.57
CA ARG A 150 -2.41 -9.45 3.02
C ARG A 150 -1.30 -8.60 3.64
N GLN A 151 -0.15 -8.49 2.99
CA GLN A 151 0.94 -7.61 3.44
C GLN A 151 0.57 -6.13 3.30
N ALA A 152 -0.18 -5.76 2.26
CA ALA A 152 -0.66 -4.39 2.06
C ALA A 152 -1.83 -4.02 3.00
N GLY A 153 -2.52 -5.02 3.57
CA GLY A 153 -3.65 -4.84 4.47
C GLY A 153 -5.00 -4.91 3.75
N LEU A 154 -5.67 -6.06 3.82
CA LEU A 154 -6.93 -6.32 3.10
C LEU A 154 -8.01 -5.22 3.31
N PRO A 155 -8.32 -4.76 4.55
CA PRO A 155 -9.35 -3.75 4.76
C PRO A 155 -9.03 -2.41 4.09
N ALA A 156 -7.76 -2.00 4.09
CA ALA A 156 -7.32 -0.75 3.47
C ALA A 156 -7.41 -0.80 1.93
N GLY A 157 -7.32 -2.00 1.33
CA GLY A 157 -7.61 -2.25 -0.09
C GLY A 157 -9.11 -2.38 -0.40
N GLY A 158 -9.99 -2.30 0.61
CA GLY A 158 -11.42 -2.49 0.46
C GLY A 158 -11.85 -3.95 0.31
N TYR A 159 -11.00 -4.90 0.73
CA TYR A 159 -11.27 -6.33 0.66
C TYR A 159 -11.80 -6.90 1.98
N HIS A 160 -12.68 -7.91 1.87
CA HIS A 160 -13.11 -8.73 3.00
C HIS A 160 -12.43 -10.10 2.93
N GLU A 161 -12.06 -10.64 4.09
CA GLU A 161 -11.42 -11.96 4.14
C GLU A 161 -12.47 -13.06 3.99
N HIS A 162 -12.29 -13.93 3.00
CA HIS A 162 -13.10 -15.12 2.74
C HIS A 162 -12.46 -16.38 3.36
N PRO A 163 -13.26 -17.37 3.82
CA PRO A 163 -12.74 -18.61 4.38
C PRO A 163 -11.99 -19.44 3.33
N ALA A 164 -10.94 -20.12 3.77
CA ALA A 164 -10.13 -20.99 2.90
C ALA A 164 -10.73 -22.41 2.83
N ASP A 165 -11.83 -22.56 2.15
CA ASP A 165 -12.64 -23.79 2.05
C ASP A 165 -12.57 -24.47 0.68
N TRP A 166 -11.65 -24.04 -0.20
CA TRP A 166 -11.47 -24.54 -1.56
C TRP A 166 -12.66 -24.28 -2.50
N THR A 167 -13.42 -23.22 -2.26
CA THR A 167 -14.59 -22.86 -3.07
C THR A 167 -14.25 -22.70 -4.55
N GLY A 168 -13.14 -22.04 -4.91
CA GLY A 168 -12.70 -21.88 -6.28
C GLY A 168 -12.42 -23.22 -6.96
N TRP A 169 -11.66 -24.09 -6.30
CA TRP A 169 -11.36 -25.43 -6.80
C TRP A 169 -12.62 -26.28 -6.99
N ARG A 170 -13.52 -26.32 -6.01
CA ARG A 170 -14.81 -27.02 -6.10
C ARG A 170 -15.64 -26.53 -7.29
N SER A 171 -15.64 -25.23 -7.56
CA SER A 171 -16.33 -24.64 -8.70
C SER A 171 -15.77 -25.15 -10.06
N ILE A 172 -14.45 -25.30 -10.19
CA ILE A 172 -13.85 -25.90 -11.40
C ILE A 172 -14.31 -27.36 -11.55
N ARG A 173 -14.15 -28.18 -10.49
CA ARG A 173 -14.51 -29.62 -10.54
C ARG A 173 -15.95 -29.83 -10.93
N SER A 174 -16.89 -29.06 -10.38
CA SER A 174 -18.31 -29.17 -10.69
C SER A 174 -18.65 -28.83 -12.15
N ARG A 175 -17.85 -27.96 -12.82
CA ARG A 175 -18.03 -27.63 -14.23
C ARG A 175 -17.50 -28.72 -15.17
N ILE A 176 -16.39 -29.36 -14.79
CA ILE A 176 -15.80 -30.46 -15.56
C ILE A 176 -16.72 -31.69 -15.48
N GLY A 177 -17.19 -32.07 -14.30
CA GLY A 177 -18.07 -33.22 -14.10
C GLY A 177 -19.49 -33.09 -14.67
N ARG A 178 -19.88 -31.89 -15.18
CA ARG A 178 -21.15 -31.67 -15.89
C ARG A 178 -21.02 -31.82 -17.41
N LYS A 179 -19.81 -31.98 -17.93
CA LYS A 179 -19.54 -32.11 -19.37
C LYS A 179 -19.22 -33.56 -19.78
N THR A 180 -19.11 -34.45 -18.81
CA THR A 180 -19.00 -35.91 -18.98
C THR A 180 -20.31 -36.59 -18.66
#